data_c73830d5c5fd58afa2a1eb1b74a4bd48
#
_entry.id   c73830d5c5fd58afa2a1eb1b74a4bd48
#
_cell.length_a   1.000
_cell.length_b   1.000
_cell.length_c   1.000
_cell.angle_alpha   90.00
_cell.angle_beta   90.00
_cell.angle_gamma   90.00
#
_symmetry.space_group_name_H-M   'P 1'
#
loop_
_entity.id
_entity.type
_entity.pdbx_description
1 polymer ?
#
loop_
_entity_poly.entity_id
_entity_poly.type
_entity_poly.pdbx_seq_one_letter_code
_entity_poly.pdbx_strand_id
1 'polypeptide(L)'
;MLIDPLNTNVKKIDEINFQFLCDRFTEEKPDIINKYAEGVISEETLENELKYFLSKYKVGFEHVKTMKNMLFGYGILDEYINDPEVTDILVNNPQTIFIKKFGEKIKVPVTFKSEDELYKYCYKIVAMNGGTINQNQAQVVVTDRKRHLRIVVSLPPISVGSPNISIRKPAASQSLDMLEKAGMFDVFTKQRLKKYVKDSKTIIIAGKGGSGKTTLMGALINEVPLSQRCILIQETMEIMPKHPDIIVQLVRISDNPEIKNYTLFDLTKYALLMSLDRIFIGEMKDREAFDFFNAVYTGHRGSMATLHANSAGEVVNRLLQLMSRADVDLKEDTLRNMLYSSLDVVIFLEKFRVKEIMEINKG
;
A
#
# COMPACT_ATOMS: atom_id res chain seq x y z
N MET A 1 63.96 -0.12 9.78
CA MET A 1 62.93 -0.75 8.93
C MET A 1 61.67 0.07 9.14
N LEU A 2 61.40 0.97 8.20
CA LEU A 2 60.23 1.85 8.21
C LEU A 2 59.02 1.04 7.76
N ILE A 3 57.99 0.99 8.59
CA ILE A 3 56.70 0.33 8.28
C ILE A 3 55.94 1.30 7.36
N ASP A 4 55.63 0.84 6.16
CA ASP A 4 54.84 1.54 5.16
C ASP A 4 53.38 1.62 5.64
N PRO A 5 52.79 2.83 5.83
CA PRO A 5 51.41 2.99 6.34
C PRO A 5 50.32 2.82 5.29
N LEU A 6 50.63 2.36 4.06
CA LEU A 6 49.68 2.32 2.94
C LEU A 6 49.19 0.92 2.53
N ASN A 7 49.49 -0.13 3.30
CA ASN A 7 48.97 -1.46 3.00
C ASN A 7 47.68 -1.78 3.79
N THR A 8 46.65 -0.99 3.58
CA THR A 8 45.30 -1.36 3.96
C THR A 8 44.72 -2.25 2.86
N ASN A 9 44.86 -3.56 3.03
CA ASN A 9 44.10 -4.55 2.29
C ASN A 9 42.62 -4.40 2.62
N VAL A 10 41.93 -3.45 1.96
CA VAL A 10 40.45 -3.40 1.95
C VAL A 10 40.01 -4.59 1.12
N LYS A 11 39.41 -5.61 1.77
CA LYS A 11 38.81 -6.74 1.09
C LYS A 11 37.79 -6.22 0.06
N LYS A 12 37.88 -6.71 -1.18
CA LYS A 12 36.89 -6.41 -2.22
C LYS A 12 35.51 -6.86 -1.77
N ILE A 13 34.46 -6.17 -2.19
CA ILE A 13 33.03 -6.39 -1.84
C ILE A 13 32.65 -7.87 -1.97
N ASP A 14 33.19 -8.60 -2.95
CA ASP A 14 32.91 -10.02 -3.22
C ASP A 14 33.48 -10.99 -2.16
N GLU A 15 34.37 -10.51 -1.27
CA GLU A 15 34.97 -11.30 -0.20
C GLU A 15 34.34 -11.09 1.18
N ILE A 16 33.45 -10.08 1.34
CA ILE A 16 32.83 -9.74 2.62
C ILE A 16 31.57 -10.56 2.81
N ASN A 17 31.57 -11.47 3.80
CA ASN A 17 30.36 -12.18 4.16
C ASN A 17 29.50 -11.33 5.10
N PHE A 18 28.66 -10.46 4.52
CA PHE A 18 27.75 -9.60 5.28
C PHE A 18 26.74 -10.36 6.12
N GLN A 19 26.30 -11.55 5.70
CA GLN A 19 25.40 -12.37 6.49
C GLN A 19 26.07 -12.79 7.81
N PHE A 20 27.31 -13.26 7.74
CA PHE A 20 28.09 -13.57 8.93
C PHE A 20 28.24 -12.35 9.87
N LEU A 21 28.49 -11.15 9.31
CA LEU A 21 28.62 -9.94 10.12
C LEU A 21 27.29 -9.55 10.78
N CYS A 22 26.16 -9.72 10.09
CA CYS A 22 24.84 -9.47 10.64
C CYS A 22 24.50 -10.45 11.76
N ASP A 23 24.78 -11.74 11.56
CA ASP A 23 24.55 -12.78 12.57
C ASP A 23 25.38 -12.48 13.84
N ARG A 24 26.66 -12.16 13.67
CA ARG A 24 27.56 -11.78 14.78
C ARG A 24 27.12 -10.50 15.48
N PHE A 25 26.69 -9.47 14.75
CA PHE A 25 26.18 -8.25 15.36
C PHE A 25 24.92 -8.54 16.19
N THR A 26 24.04 -9.39 15.68
CA THR A 26 22.81 -9.79 16.38
C THR A 26 23.13 -10.53 17.68
N GLU A 27 24.14 -11.40 17.67
CA GLU A 27 24.62 -12.13 18.86
C GLU A 27 25.33 -11.21 19.87
N GLU A 28 26.19 -10.30 19.41
CA GLU A 28 27.02 -9.45 20.28
C GLU A 28 26.27 -8.22 20.81
N LYS A 29 25.26 -7.74 20.10
CA LYS A 29 24.56 -6.47 20.36
C LYS A 29 23.02 -6.58 20.33
N PRO A 30 22.41 -7.60 20.94
CA PRO A 30 20.95 -7.78 20.90
C PRO A 30 20.21 -6.58 21.47
N ASP A 31 20.74 -5.93 22.50
CA ASP A 31 20.13 -4.73 23.12
C ASP A 31 20.06 -3.55 22.16
N ILE A 32 21.06 -3.36 21.30
CA ILE A 32 21.09 -2.29 20.31
C ILE A 32 20.00 -2.53 19.25
N ILE A 33 19.86 -3.79 18.81
CA ILE A 33 18.83 -4.18 17.83
C ILE A 33 17.44 -3.92 18.40
N ASN A 34 17.17 -4.36 19.63
CA ASN A 34 15.86 -4.20 20.26
C ASN A 34 15.54 -2.71 20.49
N LYS A 35 16.48 -1.94 21.06
CA LYS A 35 16.30 -0.50 21.30
C LYS A 35 16.06 0.29 20.02
N TYR A 36 16.71 -0.07 18.92
CA TYR A 36 16.47 0.58 17.64
C TYR A 36 15.10 0.19 17.04
N ALA A 37 14.74 -1.08 17.11
CA ALA A 37 13.43 -1.57 16.66
C ALA A 37 12.27 -0.90 17.42
N GLU A 38 12.45 -0.67 18.73
CA GLU A 38 11.51 0.02 19.62
C GLU A 38 11.53 1.56 19.47
N GLY A 39 12.48 2.11 18.71
CA GLY A 39 12.63 3.56 18.54
C GLY A 39 13.25 4.28 19.74
N VAL A 40 13.89 3.55 20.66
CA VAL A 40 14.54 4.07 21.87
C VAL A 40 15.86 4.77 21.54
N ILE A 41 16.60 4.30 20.54
CA ILE A 41 17.82 4.94 20.06
C ILE A 41 17.64 5.49 18.65
N SER A 42 18.39 6.57 18.35
CA SER A 42 18.36 7.23 17.05
C SER A 42 19.08 6.41 15.97
N GLU A 43 18.82 6.73 14.71
CA GLU A 43 19.53 6.18 13.55
C GLU A 43 21.02 6.47 13.62
N GLU A 44 21.42 7.67 14.06
CA GLU A 44 22.80 8.07 14.24
C GLU A 44 23.52 7.20 15.29
N THR A 45 22.83 6.91 16.40
CA THR A 45 23.39 6.01 17.45
C THR A 45 23.62 4.61 16.89
N LEU A 46 22.66 4.06 16.15
CA LEU A 46 22.83 2.76 15.49
C LEU A 46 24.00 2.76 14.50
N GLU A 47 24.10 3.78 13.65
CA GLU A 47 25.18 3.89 12.66
C GLU A 47 26.56 3.96 13.33
N ASN A 48 26.68 4.64 14.47
CA ASN A 48 27.94 4.66 15.23
C ASN A 48 28.30 3.29 15.82
N GLU A 49 27.31 2.55 16.33
CA GLU A 49 27.53 1.17 16.80
C GLU A 49 27.93 0.23 15.65
N LEU A 50 27.30 0.38 14.47
CA LEU A 50 27.68 -0.40 13.28
C LEU A 50 29.09 -0.05 12.79
N LYS A 51 29.49 1.23 12.78
CA LYS A 51 30.87 1.67 12.44
C LYS A 51 31.87 1.03 13.39
N TYR A 52 31.60 1.10 14.69
CA TYR A 52 32.47 0.49 15.70
C TYR A 52 32.60 -1.02 15.50
N PHE A 53 31.46 -1.71 15.25
CA PHE A 53 31.45 -3.15 14.98
C PHE A 53 32.23 -3.50 13.71
N LEU A 54 31.98 -2.83 12.59
CA LEU A 54 32.68 -3.06 11.32
C LEU A 54 34.20 -2.87 11.45
N SER A 55 34.63 -1.89 12.26
CA SER A 55 36.05 -1.65 12.51
C SER A 55 36.77 -2.85 13.15
N LYS A 56 36.09 -3.60 14.02
CA LYS A 56 36.66 -4.86 14.61
C LYS A 56 36.96 -5.90 13.54
N TYR A 57 36.20 -5.95 12.48
CA TYR A 57 36.35 -6.89 11.38
C TYR A 57 37.15 -6.32 10.20
N LYS A 58 37.74 -5.11 10.36
CA LYS A 58 38.53 -4.41 9.32
C LYS A 58 37.71 -4.19 8.04
N VAL A 59 36.42 -3.91 8.18
CA VAL A 59 35.50 -3.57 7.09
C VAL A 59 35.28 -2.06 7.05
N GLY A 60 35.29 -1.47 5.87
CA GLY A 60 35.19 -0.03 5.68
C GLY A 60 33.81 0.52 6.06
N PHE A 61 33.75 1.80 6.46
CA PHE A 61 32.52 2.46 6.92
C PHE A 61 31.52 2.72 5.79
N GLU A 62 31.93 2.67 4.53
CA GLU A 62 31.09 2.70 3.36
C GLU A 62 30.02 1.59 3.36
N HIS A 63 30.29 0.50 4.11
CA HIS A 63 29.41 -0.66 4.24
C HIS A 63 28.37 -0.57 5.36
N VAL A 64 28.38 0.51 6.16
CA VAL A 64 27.39 0.72 7.25
C VAL A 64 25.95 0.68 6.70
N LYS A 65 25.70 1.36 5.58
CA LYS A 65 24.38 1.36 4.95
C LYS A 65 23.96 -0.04 4.49
N THR A 66 24.87 -0.81 3.92
CA THR A 66 24.60 -2.18 3.49
C THR A 66 24.25 -3.05 4.68
N MET A 67 25.05 -3.00 5.75
CA MET A 67 24.80 -3.77 6.96
C MET A 67 23.49 -3.37 7.65
N LYS A 68 23.20 -2.06 7.74
CA LYS A 68 21.93 -1.56 8.26
C LYS A 68 20.74 -2.09 7.46
N ASN A 69 20.81 -2.06 6.13
CA ASN A 69 19.76 -2.60 5.27
C ASN A 69 19.60 -4.11 5.44
N MET A 70 20.67 -4.85 5.64
CA MET A 70 20.57 -6.29 5.90
C MET A 70 19.99 -6.61 7.27
N LEU A 71 20.29 -5.82 8.31
CA LEU A 71 19.74 -6.01 9.66
C LEU A 71 18.28 -5.54 9.78
N PHE A 72 17.97 -4.36 9.29
CA PHE A 72 16.70 -3.66 9.52
C PHE A 72 15.92 -3.32 8.24
N GLY A 73 16.46 -3.63 7.07
CA GLY A 73 15.82 -3.46 5.77
C GLY A 73 15.37 -4.78 5.17
N TYR A 74 15.07 -4.69 3.88
CA TYR A 74 14.59 -5.83 3.08
C TYR A 74 15.72 -6.51 2.29
N GLY A 75 17.00 -6.21 2.59
CA GLY A 75 18.18 -6.86 2.00
C GLY A 75 18.17 -6.81 0.48
N ILE A 76 18.19 -7.98 -0.18
CA ILE A 76 18.21 -8.08 -1.66
C ILE A 76 16.95 -7.52 -2.33
N LEU A 77 15.88 -7.30 -1.59
CA LEU A 77 14.63 -6.72 -2.11
C LEU A 77 14.55 -5.21 -1.92
N ASP A 78 15.49 -4.56 -1.20
CA ASP A 78 15.45 -3.13 -0.89
C ASP A 78 15.41 -2.25 -2.15
N GLU A 79 16.14 -2.61 -3.22
CA GLU A 79 16.10 -1.89 -4.49
C GLU A 79 14.68 -1.79 -5.05
N TYR A 80 13.96 -2.91 -5.07
CA TYR A 80 12.58 -2.98 -5.59
C TYR A 80 11.56 -2.35 -4.65
N ILE A 81 11.81 -2.39 -3.34
CA ILE A 81 10.98 -1.69 -2.35
C ILE A 81 11.10 -0.17 -2.53
N ASN A 82 12.28 0.32 -2.82
CA ASN A 82 12.53 1.75 -2.99
C ASN A 82 12.23 2.27 -4.42
N ASP A 83 12.06 1.38 -5.41
CA ASP A 83 11.67 1.77 -6.77
C ASP A 83 10.18 2.21 -6.78
N PRO A 84 9.85 3.48 -7.04
CA PRO A 84 8.47 3.98 -6.99
C PRO A 84 7.55 3.39 -8.06
N GLU A 85 8.12 2.78 -9.12
CA GLU A 85 7.36 2.18 -10.21
C GLU A 85 6.98 0.72 -9.93
N VAL A 86 7.61 0.07 -8.96
CA VAL A 86 7.28 -1.29 -8.53
C VAL A 86 6.08 -1.26 -7.59
N THR A 87 5.06 -2.05 -7.90
CA THR A 87 3.82 -2.18 -7.10
C THR A 87 3.77 -3.46 -6.27
N ASP A 88 4.33 -4.55 -6.79
CA ASP A 88 4.34 -5.84 -6.10
C ASP A 88 5.72 -6.51 -6.27
N ILE A 89 6.17 -7.21 -5.22
CA ILE A 89 7.35 -8.07 -5.23
C ILE A 89 6.89 -9.46 -4.83
N LEU A 90 7.18 -10.45 -5.67
CA LEU A 90 6.67 -11.82 -5.55
C LEU A 90 7.85 -12.80 -5.50
N VAL A 91 8.13 -13.33 -4.32
CA VAL A 91 9.14 -14.37 -4.11
C VAL A 91 8.42 -15.72 -4.09
N ASN A 92 8.57 -16.50 -5.15
CA ASN A 92 7.91 -17.81 -5.25
C ASN A 92 8.77 -18.94 -4.64
N ASN A 93 10.09 -18.80 -4.74
CA ASN A 93 11.12 -19.68 -4.18
C ASN A 93 12.47 -18.93 -4.22
N PRO A 94 13.58 -19.50 -3.71
CA PRO A 94 14.87 -18.81 -3.66
C PRO A 94 15.37 -18.28 -5.02
N GLN A 95 15.10 -18.97 -6.13
CA GLN A 95 15.62 -18.65 -7.46
C GLN A 95 14.61 -17.91 -8.34
N THR A 96 13.37 -17.73 -7.86
CA THR A 96 12.30 -17.19 -8.70
C THR A 96 11.62 -16.03 -8.01
N ILE A 97 12.07 -14.83 -8.36
CA ILE A 97 11.55 -13.57 -7.86
C ILE A 97 11.02 -12.75 -9.04
N PHE A 98 9.81 -12.23 -8.88
CA PHE A 98 9.18 -11.33 -9.84
C PHE A 98 8.84 -9.99 -9.17
N ILE A 99 8.81 -8.96 -9.98
CA ILE A 99 8.19 -7.69 -9.63
C ILE A 99 7.04 -7.40 -10.58
N LYS A 100 6.10 -6.55 -10.13
CA LYS A 100 5.14 -5.92 -11.05
C LYS A 100 5.49 -4.45 -11.17
N LYS A 101 5.57 -3.99 -12.42
CA LYS A 101 5.89 -2.62 -12.79
C LYS A 101 5.00 -2.23 -13.97
N PHE A 102 4.22 -1.15 -13.83
CA PHE A 102 3.22 -0.72 -14.82
C PHE A 102 2.20 -1.82 -15.23
N GLY A 103 1.86 -2.71 -14.30
CA GLY A 103 0.95 -3.84 -14.56
C GLY A 103 1.61 -5.06 -15.19
N GLU A 104 2.84 -4.98 -15.66
CA GLU A 104 3.60 -6.09 -16.21
C GLU A 104 4.37 -6.85 -15.14
N LYS A 105 4.47 -8.17 -15.30
CA LYS A 105 5.22 -9.07 -14.42
C LYS A 105 6.60 -9.33 -15.01
N ILE A 106 7.66 -8.94 -14.31
CA ILE A 106 9.06 -9.01 -14.74
C ILE A 106 9.83 -9.91 -13.79
N LYS A 107 10.58 -10.90 -14.30
CA LYS A 107 11.52 -11.69 -13.48
C LYS A 107 12.78 -10.85 -13.22
N VAL A 108 13.23 -10.84 -11.96
CA VAL A 108 14.45 -10.10 -11.56
C VAL A 108 15.62 -11.06 -11.33
N PRO A 109 16.88 -10.59 -11.50
CA PRO A 109 18.05 -11.44 -11.43
C PRO A 109 18.49 -11.80 -10.01
N VAL A 110 17.96 -11.13 -8.97
CA VAL A 110 18.33 -11.40 -7.58
C VAL A 110 17.72 -12.71 -7.10
N THR A 111 18.47 -13.43 -6.24
CA THR A 111 18.09 -14.74 -5.72
C THR A 111 18.55 -14.88 -4.28
N PHE A 112 17.87 -15.75 -3.52
CA PHE A 112 18.39 -16.27 -2.25
C PHE A 112 19.30 -17.45 -2.55
N LYS A 113 20.35 -17.65 -1.73
CA LYS A 113 21.35 -18.71 -1.93
C LYS A 113 20.77 -20.11 -1.71
N SER A 114 19.80 -20.22 -0.79
CA SER A 114 19.19 -21.50 -0.42
C SER A 114 17.77 -21.30 0.13
N GLU A 115 17.04 -22.41 0.31
CA GLU A 115 15.75 -22.39 0.99
C GLU A 115 15.90 -21.98 2.46
N ASP A 116 16.96 -22.40 3.14
CA ASP A 116 17.23 -22.02 4.53
C ASP A 116 17.42 -20.50 4.67
N GLU A 117 18.09 -19.84 3.73
CA GLU A 117 18.20 -18.38 3.71
C GLU A 117 16.83 -17.72 3.51
N LEU A 118 15.99 -18.25 2.62
CA LEU A 118 14.64 -17.74 2.41
C LEU A 118 13.76 -17.97 3.65
N TYR A 119 13.88 -19.12 4.34
CA TYR A 119 13.19 -19.34 5.61
C TYR A 119 13.58 -18.31 6.66
N LYS A 120 14.88 -18.11 6.89
CA LYS A 120 15.39 -17.10 7.84
C LYS A 120 14.90 -15.70 7.48
N TYR A 121 14.87 -15.39 6.19
CA TYR A 121 14.36 -14.13 5.69
C TYR A 121 12.86 -13.96 5.95
N CYS A 122 12.05 -15.00 5.79
CA CYS A 122 10.62 -15.00 6.13
C CYS A 122 10.39 -14.69 7.62
N TYR A 123 11.10 -15.40 8.51
CA TYR A 123 11.03 -15.15 9.95
C TYR A 123 11.43 -13.72 10.31
N LYS A 124 12.55 -13.25 9.75
CA LYS A 124 13.03 -11.87 9.96
C LYS A 124 11.99 -10.83 9.58
N ILE A 125 11.44 -10.92 8.35
CA ILE A 125 10.46 -9.93 7.86
C ILE A 125 9.19 -9.92 8.70
N VAL A 126 8.69 -11.08 9.07
CA VAL A 126 7.49 -11.18 9.89
C VAL A 126 7.74 -10.60 11.29
N ALA A 127 8.83 -10.97 11.94
CA ALA A 127 9.20 -10.44 13.27
C ALA A 127 9.46 -8.93 13.25
N MET A 128 10.15 -8.42 12.23
CA MET A 128 10.44 -6.99 12.05
C MET A 128 9.16 -6.15 11.93
N ASN A 129 8.06 -6.75 11.46
CA ASN A 129 6.77 -6.11 11.33
C ASN A 129 5.76 -6.50 12.42
N GLY A 130 6.27 -7.03 13.56
CA GLY A 130 5.47 -7.33 14.76
C GLY A 130 4.56 -8.55 14.65
N GLY A 131 4.81 -9.42 13.67
CA GLY A 131 4.08 -10.68 13.49
C GLY A 131 4.84 -11.88 14.04
N THR A 132 4.15 -13.01 14.04
CA THR A 132 4.71 -14.33 14.38
C THR A 132 4.32 -15.32 13.29
N ILE A 133 5.25 -16.17 12.88
CA ILE A 133 5.02 -17.25 11.92
C ILE A 133 5.75 -18.49 12.38
N ASN A 134 5.13 -19.67 12.27
CA ASN A 134 5.71 -20.96 12.62
C ASN A 134 4.94 -22.08 11.91
N GLN A 135 5.27 -23.34 12.17
CA GLN A 135 4.59 -24.48 11.54
C GLN A 135 3.09 -24.58 11.89
N ASN A 136 2.68 -24.11 13.07
CA ASN A 136 1.26 -24.12 13.48
C ASN A 136 0.49 -22.94 12.86
N GLN A 137 1.19 -21.83 12.59
CA GLN A 137 0.67 -20.65 11.92
C GLN A 137 1.56 -20.38 10.68
N ALA A 138 1.41 -21.24 9.67
CA ALA A 138 2.30 -21.25 8.52
C ALA A 138 1.98 -20.17 7.46
N GLN A 139 0.98 -19.33 7.69
CA GLN A 139 0.66 -18.17 6.85
C GLN A 139 0.32 -16.97 7.72
N VAL A 140 0.87 -15.82 7.33
CA VAL A 140 0.63 -14.56 8.06
C VAL A 140 0.60 -13.37 7.09
N VAL A 141 -0.19 -12.37 7.46
CA VAL A 141 -0.19 -11.05 6.81
C VAL A 141 0.35 -10.04 7.83
N VAL A 142 1.42 -9.36 7.49
CA VAL A 142 1.98 -8.26 8.30
C VAL A 142 2.06 -6.98 7.49
N THR A 143 2.14 -5.84 8.18
CA THR A 143 2.22 -4.52 7.55
C THR A 143 3.44 -3.77 8.05
N ASP A 144 4.35 -3.39 7.15
CA ASP A 144 5.36 -2.37 7.44
C ASP A 144 4.67 -1.00 7.51
N ARG A 145 4.46 -0.49 8.71
CA ARG A 145 3.79 0.79 8.93
C ARG A 145 4.60 2.00 8.46
N LYS A 146 5.93 1.90 8.41
CA LYS A 146 6.80 3.01 7.98
C LYS A 146 6.79 3.17 6.45
N ARG A 147 6.79 2.03 5.72
CA ARG A 147 6.79 1.99 4.27
C ARG A 147 5.42 1.67 3.68
N HIS A 148 4.43 1.43 4.55
CA HIS A 148 3.06 1.05 4.19
C HIS A 148 2.99 -0.20 3.30
N LEU A 149 3.92 -1.17 3.52
CA LEU A 149 3.93 -2.40 2.76
C LEU A 149 2.98 -3.43 3.38
N ARG A 150 2.16 -4.06 2.56
CA ARG A 150 1.43 -5.27 2.95
C ARG A 150 2.24 -6.49 2.54
N ILE A 151 2.57 -7.34 3.49
CA ILE A 151 3.45 -8.49 3.30
C ILE A 151 2.69 -9.75 3.69
N VAL A 152 2.56 -10.68 2.75
CA VAL A 152 2.00 -12.00 2.98
C VAL A 152 3.16 -12.99 2.91
N VAL A 153 3.33 -13.80 3.95
CA VAL A 153 4.33 -14.85 4.02
C VAL A 153 3.64 -16.19 4.22
N SER A 154 4.03 -17.20 3.45
CA SER A 154 3.53 -18.57 3.60
C SER A 154 4.70 -19.54 3.68
N LEU A 155 4.65 -20.44 4.65
CA LEU A 155 5.62 -21.51 4.87
C LEU A 155 5.01 -22.88 4.53
N PRO A 156 5.80 -23.92 4.27
CA PRO A 156 5.32 -25.30 4.34
C PRO A 156 4.68 -25.61 5.71
N PRO A 157 3.57 -26.39 5.76
CA PRO A 157 3.02 -27.19 4.68
C PRO A 157 2.02 -26.45 3.76
N ILE A 158 1.65 -25.21 4.06
CA ILE A 158 0.68 -24.45 3.23
C ILE A 158 1.30 -24.12 1.87
N SER A 159 2.55 -23.68 1.85
CA SER A 159 3.33 -23.48 0.64
C SER A 159 4.07 -24.76 0.26
N VAL A 160 3.69 -25.39 -0.84
CA VAL A 160 4.30 -26.65 -1.25
C VAL A 160 5.70 -26.40 -1.82
N GLY A 161 6.70 -27.07 -1.24
CA GLY A 161 8.07 -27.11 -1.73
C GLY A 161 8.97 -25.99 -1.18
N SER A 162 8.50 -24.76 -1.07
CA SER A 162 9.33 -23.62 -0.64
C SER A 162 8.51 -22.54 0.06
N PRO A 163 9.09 -21.77 0.99
CA PRO A 163 8.46 -20.53 1.45
C PRO A 163 8.19 -19.58 0.29
N ASN A 164 7.13 -18.78 0.40
CA ASN A 164 6.87 -17.69 -0.53
C ASN A 164 6.51 -16.39 0.19
N ILE A 165 6.77 -15.28 -0.50
CA ILE A 165 6.49 -13.94 0.02
C ILE A 165 5.82 -13.12 -1.09
N SER A 166 4.74 -12.42 -0.73
CA SER A 166 4.12 -11.41 -1.58
C SER A 166 4.13 -10.07 -0.85
N ILE A 167 4.86 -9.10 -1.39
CA ILE A 167 4.91 -7.74 -0.86
C ILE A 167 4.15 -6.83 -1.81
N ARG A 168 3.11 -6.17 -1.33
CA ARG A 168 2.40 -5.12 -2.06
C ARG A 168 2.78 -3.76 -1.50
N LYS A 169 3.16 -2.87 -2.39
CA LYS A 169 3.48 -1.47 -2.08
C LYS A 169 2.26 -0.59 -2.37
N PRO A 170 2.06 0.51 -1.62
CA PRO A 170 1.13 1.53 -2.05
C PRO A 170 1.59 2.06 -3.42
N ALA A 171 0.66 2.24 -4.34
CA ALA A 171 0.98 2.85 -5.61
C ALA A 171 1.51 4.27 -5.38
N ALA A 172 2.64 4.63 -5.99
CA ALA A 172 3.08 6.02 -6.00
C ALA A 172 1.95 6.89 -6.53
N SER A 173 1.67 8.00 -5.83
CA SER A 173 0.61 8.92 -6.23
C SER A 173 0.93 9.48 -7.61
N GLN A 174 0.24 8.98 -8.62
CA GLN A 174 0.40 9.42 -10.00
C GLN A 174 -0.42 10.70 -10.24
N SER A 175 0.06 11.56 -11.15
CA SER A 175 -0.71 12.69 -11.62
C SER A 175 -1.57 12.31 -12.83
N LEU A 176 -2.62 13.08 -13.11
CA LEU A 176 -3.40 12.89 -14.34
C LEU A 176 -2.53 13.02 -15.61
N ASP A 177 -1.47 13.85 -15.58
CA ASP A 177 -0.53 13.98 -16.70
C ASP A 177 0.31 12.70 -16.91
N MET A 178 0.68 12.01 -15.85
CA MET A 178 1.38 10.72 -15.95
C MET A 178 0.45 9.63 -16.50
N LEU A 179 -0.82 9.61 -16.06
CA LEU A 179 -1.81 8.64 -16.53
C LEU A 179 -2.19 8.85 -18.00
N GLU A 180 -2.28 10.11 -18.45
CA GLU A 180 -2.44 10.43 -19.88
C GLU A 180 -1.26 9.92 -20.71
N LYS A 181 -0.03 10.19 -20.29
CA LYS A 181 1.18 9.70 -20.95
C LYS A 181 1.26 8.17 -20.98
N ALA A 182 0.74 7.50 -19.94
CA ALA A 182 0.62 6.05 -19.89
C ALA A 182 -0.53 5.49 -20.75
N GLY A 183 -1.31 6.34 -21.42
CA GLY A 183 -2.39 5.95 -22.32
C GLY A 183 -3.67 5.50 -21.62
N MET A 184 -3.87 5.89 -20.35
CA MET A 184 -5.11 5.59 -19.63
C MET A 184 -6.32 6.33 -20.24
N PHE A 185 -6.10 7.53 -20.72
CA PHE A 185 -7.07 8.40 -21.40
C PHE A 185 -6.36 9.47 -22.23
N ASP A 186 -7.10 10.19 -23.06
CA ASP A 186 -6.62 11.30 -23.88
C ASP A 186 -6.68 12.66 -23.15
N VAL A 187 -6.14 13.70 -23.81
CA VAL A 187 -6.10 15.07 -23.26
C VAL A 187 -7.51 15.65 -22.98
N PHE A 188 -8.50 15.33 -23.82
CA PHE A 188 -9.86 15.80 -23.64
C PHE A 188 -10.51 15.17 -22.42
N THR A 189 -10.35 13.88 -22.27
CA THR A 189 -10.80 13.14 -21.08
C THR A 189 -10.11 13.67 -19.82
N LYS A 190 -8.81 13.95 -19.86
CA LYS A 190 -8.10 14.58 -18.73
C LYS A 190 -8.73 15.89 -18.30
N GLN A 191 -8.99 16.78 -19.25
CA GLN A 191 -9.64 18.08 -18.97
C GLN A 191 -11.03 17.89 -18.36
N ARG A 192 -11.80 16.95 -18.87
CA ARG A 192 -13.13 16.61 -18.36
C ARG A 192 -13.06 16.09 -16.92
N LEU A 193 -12.10 15.21 -16.62
CA LEU A 193 -11.84 14.67 -15.28
C LEU A 193 -11.48 15.80 -14.29
N LYS A 194 -10.55 16.70 -14.66
CA LYS A 194 -10.23 17.89 -13.84
C LYS A 194 -11.45 18.77 -13.58
N LYS A 195 -12.27 18.97 -14.59
CA LYS A 195 -13.51 19.75 -14.46
C LYS A 195 -14.47 19.09 -13.47
N TYR A 196 -14.65 17.77 -13.51
CA TYR A 196 -15.52 17.07 -12.56
C TYR A 196 -15.07 17.27 -11.11
N VAL A 197 -13.77 17.18 -10.84
CA VAL A 197 -13.24 17.40 -9.49
C VAL A 197 -13.46 18.85 -9.05
N LYS A 198 -13.17 19.83 -9.93
CA LYS A 198 -13.38 21.25 -9.69
C LYS A 198 -14.85 21.58 -9.41
N ASP A 199 -15.76 21.00 -10.18
CA ASP A 199 -17.22 21.23 -10.07
C ASP A 199 -17.85 20.40 -8.94
N SER A 200 -17.05 19.78 -8.08
CA SER A 200 -17.50 18.94 -6.96
C SER A 200 -18.49 17.85 -7.38
N LYS A 201 -18.23 17.20 -8.52
CA LYS A 201 -19.03 16.07 -8.99
C LYS A 201 -18.73 14.83 -8.16
N THR A 202 -19.75 14.13 -7.70
CA THR A 202 -19.63 12.84 -7.04
C THR A 202 -19.33 11.77 -8.07
N ILE A 203 -18.21 11.05 -7.90
CA ILE A 203 -17.67 10.15 -8.90
C ILE A 203 -17.57 8.72 -8.35
N ILE A 204 -18.11 7.76 -9.08
CA ILE A 204 -17.82 6.33 -8.86
C ILE A 204 -16.91 5.83 -9.97
N ILE A 205 -15.77 5.26 -9.57
CA ILE A 205 -14.79 4.67 -10.49
C ILE A 205 -14.97 3.17 -10.45
N ALA A 206 -15.45 2.60 -11.56
CA ALA A 206 -15.82 1.19 -11.64
C ALA A 206 -14.91 0.39 -12.56
N GLY A 207 -14.84 -0.93 -12.36
CA GLY A 207 -14.09 -1.86 -13.21
C GLY A 207 -13.64 -3.09 -12.46
N LYS A 208 -13.04 -4.05 -13.17
CA LYS A 208 -12.52 -5.30 -12.59
C LYS A 208 -11.25 -5.07 -11.75
N GLY A 209 -10.82 -6.09 -11.02
CA GLY A 209 -9.54 -6.08 -10.28
C GLY A 209 -8.36 -5.76 -11.22
N GLY A 210 -7.46 -4.86 -10.78
CA GLY A 210 -6.29 -4.47 -11.55
C GLY A 210 -6.56 -3.56 -12.76
N SER A 211 -7.79 -3.02 -12.93
CA SER A 211 -8.11 -2.12 -14.04
C SER A 211 -7.61 -0.68 -13.88
N GLY A 212 -7.00 -0.34 -12.74
CA GLY A 212 -6.47 1.01 -12.47
C GLY A 212 -7.40 1.95 -11.72
N LYS A 213 -8.49 1.46 -11.11
CA LYS A 213 -9.45 2.27 -10.34
C LYS A 213 -8.79 3.11 -9.24
N THR A 214 -8.07 2.43 -8.35
CA THR A 214 -7.38 3.06 -7.24
C THR A 214 -6.32 4.06 -7.70
N THR A 215 -5.64 3.75 -8.80
CA THR A 215 -4.65 4.63 -9.43
C THR A 215 -5.29 5.92 -9.95
N LEU A 216 -6.42 5.80 -10.69
CA LEU A 216 -7.17 6.96 -11.17
C LEU A 216 -7.72 7.78 -10.01
N MET A 217 -8.31 7.13 -9.00
CA MET A 217 -8.84 7.83 -7.83
C MET A 217 -7.75 8.63 -7.11
N GLY A 218 -6.56 8.04 -6.92
CA GLY A 218 -5.42 8.75 -6.32
C GLY A 218 -4.99 9.99 -7.12
N ALA A 219 -5.02 9.90 -8.46
CA ALA A 219 -4.73 11.04 -9.32
C ALA A 219 -5.80 12.15 -9.22
N LEU A 220 -7.08 11.78 -9.15
CA LEU A 220 -8.19 12.73 -8.99
C LEU A 220 -8.19 13.41 -7.61
N ILE A 221 -7.84 12.67 -6.56
CA ILE A 221 -7.71 13.21 -5.20
C ILE A 221 -6.65 14.32 -5.15
N ASN A 222 -5.57 14.21 -5.91
CA ASN A 222 -4.54 15.26 -5.96
C ASN A 222 -4.97 16.54 -6.71
N GLU A 223 -6.08 16.51 -7.45
CA GLU A 223 -6.68 17.69 -8.11
C GLU A 223 -7.72 18.41 -7.21
N VAL A 224 -7.97 17.89 -5.99
CA VAL A 224 -8.91 18.53 -5.05
C VAL A 224 -8.33 19.85 -4.57
N PRO A 225 -9.15 20.94 -4.49
CA PRO A 225 -8.69 22.22 -4.01
C PRO A 225 -8.10 22.15 -2.60
N LEU A 226 -6.93 22.78 -2.38
CA LEU A 226 -6.22 22.77 -1.10
C LEU A 226 -6.99 23.38 0.08
N SER A 227 -8.05 24.14 -0.21
CA SER A 227 -8.94 24.73 0.79
C SER A 227 -9.97 23.75 1.35
N GLN A 228 -10.04 22.54 0.82
CA GLN A 228 -11.04 21.56 1.22
C GLN A 228 -10.42 20.50 2.15
N ARG A 229 -11.13 20.22 3.24
CA ARG A 229 -10.78 19.17 4.18
C ARG A 229 -11.45 17.86 3.77
N CYS A 230 -10.69 16.80 3.64
CA CYS A 230 -11.18 15.53 3.15
C CYS A 230 -10.73 14.36 4.02
N ILE A 231 -11.40 13.21 3.85
CA ILE A 231 -10.97 11.94 4.39
C ILE A 231 -10.87 10.90 3.29
N LEU A 232 -9.85 10.05 3.37
CA LEU A 232 -9.70 8.86 2.55
C LEU A 232 -9.71 7.62 3.45
N ILE A 233 -10.72 6.77 3.28
CA ILE A 233 -10.91 5.55 4.04
C ILE A 233 -10.57 4.35 3.15
N GLN A 234 -9.65 3.48 3.61
CA GLN A 234 -9.15 2.34 2.85
C GLN A 234 -9.07 1.09 3.73
N GLU A 235 -9.19 -0.10 3.13
CA GLU A 235 -8.88 -1.36 3.84
C GLU A 235 -7.39 -1.53 4.05
N THR A 236 -6.61 -1.23 3.03
CA THR A 236 -5.15 -1.25 3.06
C THR A 236 -4.63 0.03 2.43
N MET A 237 -3.44 0.48 2.84
CA MET A 237 -2.84 1.67 2.28
C MET A 237 -2.47 1.46 0.80
N GLU A 238 -3.33 1.92 -0.09
CA GLU A 238 -3.09 1.90 -1.54
C GLU A 238 -2.83 3.30 -2.10
N ILE A 239 -3.55 4.32 -1.61
CA ILE A 239 -3.41 5.70 -2.03
C ILE A 239 -2.77 6.50 -0.91
N MET A 240 -1.69 7.23 -1.24
CA MET A 240 -1.06 8.22 -0.37
C MET A 240 -1.26 9.60 -0.99
N PRO A 241 -2.28 10.37 -0.58
CA PRO A 241 -2.54 11.69 -1.13
C PRO A 241 -1.41 12.67 -0.77
N LYS A 242 -1.11 13.59 -1.69
CA LYS A 242 -0.16 14.69 -1.43
C LYS A 242 -0.82 15.93 -0.84
N HIS A 243 -2.14 15.94 -0.78
CA HIS A 243 -2.94 17.06 -0.27
C HIS A 243 -2.78 17.18 1.26
N PRO A 244 -2.45 18.36 1.80
CA PRO A 244 -2.08 18.53 3.22
C PRO A 244 -3.23 18.31 4.20
N ASP A 245 -4.48 18.54 3.79
CA ASP A 245 -5.68 18.40 4.64
C ASP A 245 -6.55 17.21 4.18
N ILE A 246 -5.90 16.09 3.87
CA ILE A 246 -6.59 14.80 3.68
C ILE A 246 -6.18 13.85 4.80
N ILE A 247 -7.14 13.51 5.65
CA ILE A 247 -7.00 12.49 6.68
C ILE A 247 -7.08 11.12 6.01
N VAL A 248 -6.13 10.23 6.30
CA VAL A 248 -6.16 8.84 5.84
C VAL A 248 -6.48 7.93 7.00
N GLN A 249 -7.54 7.13 6.88
CA GLN A 249 -7.92 6.10 7.84
C GLN A 249 -7.92 4.72 7.20
N LEU A 250 -7.45 3.73 7.96
CA LEU A 250 -7.41 2.34 7.55
C LEU A 250 -8.35 1.50 8.41
N VAL A 251 -9.01 0.56 7.77
CA VAL A 251 -9.74 -0.51 8.45
C VAL A 251 -8.81 -1.23 9.44
N ARG A 252 -9.32 -1.52 10.61
CA ARG A 252 -8.64 -2.30 11.62
C ARG A 252 -9.49 -3.50 12.02
N ILE A 253 -9.02 -4.68 11.67
CA ILE A 253 -9.63 -5.95 12.09
C ILE A 253 -8.59 -6.70 12.93
N SER A 254 -9.02 -7.24 14.05
CA SER A 254 -8.19 -8.03 14.97
C SER A 254 -9.01 -9.19 15.52
N ASP A 255 -8.40 -10.35 15.64
CA ASP A 255 -8.99 -11.53 16.30
C ASP A 255 -8.88 -11.44 17.83
N ASN A 256 -8.11 -10.49 18.36
CA ASN A 256 -8.06 -10.23 19.80
C ASN A 256 -9.34 -9.48 20.24
N PRO A 257 -10.17 -10.05 21.13
CA PRO A 257 -11.43 -9.45 21.57
C PRO A 257 -11.25 -8.14 22.35
N GLU A 258 -10.08 -7.88 22.92
CA GLU A 258 -9.78 -6.63 23.61
C GLU A 258 -9.53 -5.46 22.64
N ILE A 259 -9.31 -5.76 21.35
CA ILE A 259 -9.03 -4.78 20.33
C ILE A 259 -10.30 -4.51 19.53
N LYS A 260 -10.80 -3.27 19.62
CA LYS A 260 -11.97 -2.86 18.84
C LYS A 260 -11.67 -2.87 17.34
N ASN A 261 -12.53 -3.56 16.59
CA ASN A 261 -12.53 -3.54 15.14
C ASN A 261 -13.19 -2.25 14.62
N TYR A 262 -12.63 -1.72 13.52
CA TYR A 262 -13.17 -0.59 12.77
C TYR A 262 -13.26 -0.98 11.31
N THR A 263 -14.49 -1.19 10.83
CA THR A 263 -14.79 -1.52 9.44
C THR A 263 -14.87 -0.27 8.56
N LEU A 264 -14.98 -0.43 7.23
CA LEU A 264 -15.28 0.68 6.33
C LEU A 264 -16.57 1.41 6.73
N PHE A 265 -17.59 0.65 7.13
CA PHE A 265 -18.87 1.19 7.60
C PHE A 265 -18.68 2.07 8.85
N ASP A 266 -17.96 1.58 9.87
CA ASP A 266 -17.72 2.35 11.08
C ASP A 266 -16.99 3.66 10.79
N LEU A 267 -15.92 3.59 9.99
CA LEU A 267 -15.11 4.75 9.65
C LEU A 267 -15.88 5.76 8.81
N THR A 268 -16.72 5.31 7.87
CA THR A 268 -17.58 6.20 7.05
C THR A 268 -18.60 6.91 7.92
N LYS A 269 -19.19 6.21 8.88
CA LYS A 269 -20.12 6.80 9.86
C LYS A 269 -19.44 7.85 10.74
N TYR A 270 -18.23 7.59 11.22
CA TYR A 270 -17.46 8.57 11.99
C TYR A 270 -17.03 9.77 11.16
N ALA A 271 -16.77 9.60 9.87
CA ALA A 271 -16.40 10.68 8.96
C ALA A 271 -17.43 11.80 8.95
N LEU A 272 -18.72 11.48 9.07
CA LEU A 272 -19.81 12.48 9.13
C LEU A 272 -19.70 13.45 10.30
N LEU A 273 -18.90 13.14 11.31
CA LEU A 273 -18.70 13.96 12.51
C LEU A 273 -17.41 14.81 12.45
N MET A 274 -16.66 14.79 11.33
CA MET A 274 -15.29 15.31 11.26
C MET A 274 -15.16 16.66 10.52
N SER A 275 -16.26 17.36 10.24
CA SER A 275 -16.26 18.64 9.51
C SER A 275 -15.52 18.56 8.18
N LEU A 276 -15.93 17.64 7.33
CA LEU A 276 -15.31 17.36 6.04
C LEU A 276 -16.10 17.99 4.88
N ASP A 277 -15.39 18.36 3.81
CA ASP A 277 -15.99 18.76 2.55
C ASP A 277 -16.26 17.53 1.67
N ARG A 278 -15.33 16.54 1.64
CA ARG A 278 -15.45 15.34 0.81
C ARG A 278 -15.02 14.07 1.53
N ILE A 279 -15.63 12.95 1.16
CA ILE A 279 -15.31 11.61 1.65
C ILE A 279 -14.87 10.75 0.47
N PHE A 280 -13.70 10.09 0.62
CA PHE A 280 -13.19 9.16 -0.37
C PHE A 280 -13.14 7.76 0.24
N ILE A 281 -13.68 6.75 -0.49
CA ILE A 281 -13.65 5.35 -0.09
C ILE A 281 -12.82 4.57 -1.10
N GLY A 282 -11.74 3.94 -0.62
CA GLY A 282 -10.80 3.17 -1.45
C GLY A 282 -11.49 2.12 -2.30
N GLU A 283 -12.35 1.33 -1.71
CA GLU A 283 -13.21 0.38 -2.41
C GLU A 283 -14.51 0.15 -1.62
N MET A 284 -15.63 0.30 -2.29
CA MET A 284 -16.96 0.10 -1.75
C MET A 284 -17.42 -1.33 -1.99
N LYS A 285 -17.77 -2.07 -0.93
CA LYS A 285 -18.06 -3.51 -0.99
C LYS A 285 -19.34 -3.93 -0.31
N ASP A 286 -19.82 -3.14 0.66
CA ASP A 286 -20.94 -3.51 1.50
C ASP A 286 -21.78 -2.27 1.89
N ARG A 287 -22.41 -2.32 3.06
CA ARG A 287 -23.37 -1.33 3.60
C ARG A 287 -22.81 0.09 3.78
N GLU A 288 -21.49 0.29 3.81
CA GLU A 288 -20.87 1.63 3.81
C GLU A 288 -21.32 2.52 2.64
N ALA A 289 -21.82 1.90 1.57
CA ALA A 289 -22.42 2.60 0.44
C ALA A 289 -23.59 3.49 0.86
N PHE A 290 -24.40 3.07 1.83
CA PHE A 290 -25.50 3.87 2.33
C PHE A 290 -24.99 5.15 3.02
N ASP A 291 -24.06 5.03 3.97
CA ASP A 291 -23.53 6.19 4.70
C ASP A 291 -22.79 7.16 3.75
N PHE A 292 -22.08 6.62 2.75
CA PHE A 292 -21.43 7.42 1.73
C PHE A 292 -22.46 8.27 0.94
N PHE A 293 -23.52 7.66 0.41
CA PHE A 293 -24.52 8.40 -0.36
C PHE A 293 -25.39 9.30 0.50
N ASN A 294 -25.64 8.93 1.76
CA ASN A 294 -26.28 9.80 2.74
C ASN A 294 -25.43 11.04 3.03
N ALA A 295 -24.10 10.88 3.17
CA ALA A 295 -23.18 12.01 3.31
C ALA A 295 -23.25 12.96 2.08
N VAL A 296 -23.19 12.41 0.88
CA VAL A 296 -23.29 13.20 -0.36
C VAL A 296 -24.61 13.91 -0.47
N TYR A 297 -25.71 13.23 -0.13
CA TYR A 297 -27.06 13.78 -0.15
C TYR A 297 -27.21 14.94 0.83
N THR A 298 -26.53 14.88 1.98
CA THR A 298 -26.58 15.91 3.03
C THR A 298 -25.51 17.01 2.89
N GLY A 299 -24.68 16.99 1.82
CA GLY A 299 -23.79 18.12 1.53
C GLY A 299 -22.36 17.82 1.13
N HIS A 300 -21.85 16.59 1.34
CA HIS A 300 -20.46 16.21 1.03
C HIS A 300 -20.26 15.92 -0.46
N ARG A 301 -20.61 16.90 -1.31
CA ARG A 301 -20.48 16.75 -2.77
C ARG A 301 -19.02 16.71 -3.21
N GLY A 302 -18.75 16.03 -4.35
CA GLY A 302 -17.39 15.82 -4.83
C GLY A 302 -16.69 14.64 -4.17
N SER A 303 -17.41 13.85 -3.40
CA SER A 303 -16.92 12.58 -2.84
C SER A 303 -16.68 11.55 -3.94
N MET A 304 -15.75 10.63 -3.72
CA MET A 304 -15.37 9.61 -4.70
C MET A 304 -15.23 8.24 -4.04
N ALA A 305 -15.56 7.19 -4.80
CA ALA A 305 -15.28 5.82 -4.36
C ALA A 305 -14.95 4.93 -5.56
N THR A 306 -14.25 3.80 -5.30
CA THR A 306 -14.13 2.75 -6.31
C THR A 306 -15.10 1.62 -6.06
N LEU A 307 -15.49 0.93 -7.13
CA LEU A 307 -16.44 -0.18 -7.11
C LEU A 307 -16.05 -1.28 -8.10
N HIS A 308 -16.21 -2.53 -7.72
CA HIS A 308 -16.15 -3.63 -8.67
C HIS A 308 -17.45 -3.75 -9.46
N ALA A 309 -17.36 -3.59 -10.79
CA ALA A 309 -18.47 -3.79 -11.73
C ALA A 309 -17.95 -4.33 -13.08
N ASN A 310 -18.82 -4.94 -13.89
CA ASN A 310 -18.46 -5.46 -15.20
C ASN A 310 -18.71 -4.44 -16.33
N SER A 311 -19.57 -3.42 -16.09
CA SER A 311 -19.87 -2.34 -17.02
C SER A 311 -20.31 -1.08 -16.26
N ALA A 312 -20.34 0.09 -16.91
CA ALA A 312 -20.84 1.33 -16.33
C ALA A 312 -22.34 1.22 -16.00
N GLY A 313 -23.11 0.56 -16.85
CA GLY A 313 -24.57 0.40 -16.69
C GLY A 313 -24.98 -0.43 -15.46
N GLU A 314 -24.10 -1.34 -14.98
CA GLU A 314 -24.39 -2.15 -13.79
C GLU A 314 -24.14 -1.41 -12.48
N VAL A 315 -23.40 -0.30 -12.50
CA VAL A 315 -22.95 0.40 -11.29
C VAL A 315 -24.12 0.85 -10.41
N VAL A 316 -25.15 1.45 -10.99
CA VAL A 316 -26.32 1.94 -10.23
C VAL A 316 -27.03 0.80 -9.49
N ASN A 317 -27.29 -0.29 -10.18
CA ASN A 317 -27.94 -1.47 -9.55
C ASN A 317 -27.05 -2.09 -8.48
N ARG A 318 -25.74 -2.15 -8.72
CA ARG A 318 -24.78 -2.65 -7.72
C ARG A 318 -24.75 -1.78 -6.48
N LEU A 319 -24.76 -0.45 -6.63
CA LEU A 319 -24.80 0.48 -5.51
C LEU A 319 -26.10 0.33 -4.71
N LEU A 320 -27.25 0.22 -5.37
CA LEU A 320 -28.54 -0.02 -4.70
C LEU A 320 -28.51 -1.31 -3.88
N GLN A 321 -27.94 -2.39 -4.43
CA GLN A 321 -27.76 -3.65 -3.68
C GLN A 321 -26.87 -3.49 -2.45
N LEU A 322 -25.82 -2.67 -2.50
CA LEU A 322 -24.95 -2.42 -1.36
C LEU A 322 -25.66 -1.53 -0.32
N MET A 323 -26.33 -0.49 -0.76
CA MET A 323 -27.10 0.41 0.11
C MET A 323 -28.23 -0.32 0.85
N SER A 324 -28.90 -1.27 0.19
CA SER A 324 -29.97 -2.07 0.81
C SER A 324 -29.50 -3.04 1.89
N ARG A 325 -28.18 -3.26 2.04
CA ARG A 325 -27.60 -4.06 3.14
C ARG A 325 -27.48 -3.27 4.45
N ALA A 326 -27.64 -1.95 4.39
CA ALA A 326 -27.73 -1.14 5.60
C ALA A 326 -29.02 -1.49 6.34
N ASP A 327 -28.94 -1.61 7.67
CA ASP A 327 -30.10 -1.85 8.51
C ASP A 327 -30.88 -0.54 8.72
N VAL A 328 -31.59 -0.14 7.66
CA VAL A 328 -32.38 1.09 7.61
C VAL A 328 -33.79 0.79 7.06
N ASP A 329 -34.80 1.30 7.73
CA ASP A 329 -36.20 1.14 7.30
C ASP A 329 -36.54 2.17 6.20
N LEU A 330 -35.93 1.99 5.01
CA LEU A 330 -36.17 2.83 3.84
C LEU A 330 -36.64 1.99 2.65
N LYS A 331 -37.66 2.47 1.94
CA LYS A 331 -38.14 1.84 0.70
C LYS A 331 -37.06 1.96 -0.39
N GLU A 332 -37.02 0.96 -1.29
CA GLU A 332 -36.07 0.94 -2.42
C GLU A 332 -36.15 2.22 -3.25
N ASP A 333 -37.35 2.75 -3.50
CA ASP A 333 -37.52 4.02 -4.25
C ASP A 333 -36.85 5.20 -3.56
N THR A 334 -36.83 5.23 -2.22
CA THR A 334 -36.15 6.28 -1.46
C THR A 334 -34.64 6.17 -1.62
N LEU A 335 -34.07 4.95 -1.53
CA LEU A 335 -32.66 4.69 -1.79
C LEU A 335 -32.27 5.04 -3.22
N ARG A 336 -33.10 4.69 -4.17
CA ARG A 336 -32.93 5.01 -5.59
C ARG A 336 -32.90 6.52 -5.81
N ASN A 337 -33.85 7.27 -5.26
CA ASN A 337 -33.89 8.72 -5.36
C ASN A 337 -32.66 9.37 -4.71
N MET A 338 -32.23 8.90 -3.53
CA MET A 338 -31.03 9.37 -2.87
C MET A 338 -29.80 9.15 -3.75
N LEU A 339 -29.66 7.96 -4.35
CA LEU A 339 -28.55 7.63 -5.24
C LEU A 339 -28.53 8.52 -6.48
N TYR A 340 -29.64 8.64 -7.20
CA TYR A 340 -29.69 9.46 -8.43
C TYR A 340 -29.47 10.96 -8.17
N SER A 341 -29.97 11.51 -7.05
CA SER A 341 -29.70 12.90 -6.69
C SER A 341 -28.25 13.16 -6.25
N SER A 342 -27.55 12.13 -5.77
CA SER A 342 -26.20 12.22 -5.22
C SER A 342 -25.09 11.88 -6.23
N LEU A 343 -25.26 10.85 -7.04
CA LEU A 343 -24.28 10.41 -8.02
C LEU A 343 -24.31 11.29 -9.27
N ASP A 344 -23.16 11.79 -9.68
CA ASP A 344 -23.04 12.63 -10.89
C ASP A 344 -22.38 11.88 -12.05
N VAL A 345 -21.34 11.09 -11.78
CA VAL A 345 -20.50 10.50 -12.83
C VAL A 345 -20.07 9.07 -12.45
N VAL A 346 -20.17 8.18 -13.41
CA VAL A 346 -19.55 6.85 -13.38
C VAL A 346 -18.42 6.80 -14.40
N ILE A 347 -17.21 6.43 -13.97
CA ILE A 347 -16.06 6.22 -14.84
C ILE A 347 -15.75 4.72 -14.85
N PHE A 348 -15.90 4.07 -15.99
CA PHE A 348 -15.62 2.64 -16.12
C PHE A 348 -14.24 2.40 -16.76
N LEU A 349 -13.42 1.59 -16.07
CA LEU A 349 -12.07 1.21 -16.52
C LEU A 349 -11.98 -0.26 -16.88
N GLU A 350 -11.29 -0.52 -17.98
CA GLU A 350 -10.89 -1.85 -18.40
C GLU A 350 -9.43 -1.84 -18.88
N LYS A 351 -8.62 -2.81 -18.43
CA LYS A 351 -7.21 -2.96 -18.87
C LYS A 351 -6.42 -1.66 -18.82
N PHE A 352 -6.48 -0.98 -17.67
CA PHE A 352 -5.81 0.29 -17.41
C PHE A 352 -6.22 1.47 -18.34
N ARG A 353 -7.42 1.42 -18.92
CA ARG A 353 -7.97 2.48 -19.78
C ARG A 353 -9.36 2.88 -19.37
N VAL A 354 -9.65 4.17 -19.44
CA VAL A 354 -11.03 4.68 -19.36
C VAL A 354 -11.77 4.24 -20.63
N LYS A 355 -12.78 3.39 -20.44
CA LYS A 355 -13.61 2.86 -21.53
C LYS A 355 -14.87 3.66 -21.72
N GLU A 356 -15.46 4.11 -20.62
CA GLU A 356 -16.74 4.79 -20.65
C GLU A 356 -16.82 5.82 -19.51
N ILE A 357 -17.41 6.95 -19.77
CA ILE A 357 -17.80 7.96 -18.78
C ILE A 357 -19.28 8.21 -18.96
N MET A 358 -20.06 7.81 -17.97
CA MET A 358 -21.51 8.00 -17.93
C MET A 358 -21.86 9.13 -16.95
N GLU A 359 -22.44 10.18 -17.44
CA GLU A 359 -23.05 11.23 -16.60
C GLU A 359 -24.48 10.83 -16.24
N ILE A 360 -24.81 10.91 -14.96
CA ILE A 360 -26.13 10.56 -14.46
C ILE A 360 -27.06 11.76 -14.69
N ASN A 361 -28.06 11.57 -15.52
CA ASN A 361 -29.08 12.58 -15.72
C ASN A 361 -29.94 12.69 -14.46
N LYS A 362 -29.92 13.87 -13.85
CA LYS A 362 -30.84 14.25 -12.78
C LYS A 362 -32.04 14.82 -13.46
N GLY A 363 -33.05 13.98 -13.73
CA GLY A 363 -34.31 14.38 -14.34
C GLY A 363 -35.04 15.48 -13.56
#